data_8280761ea20e0f80444c84742ba9469f
#
_entry.id   8280761ea20e0f80444c84742ba9469f
#
_cell.length_a   1.000
_cell.length_b   1.000
_cell.length_c   1.000
_cell.angle_alpha   90.00
_cell.angle_beta   90.00
_cell.angle_gamma   90.00
#
_symmetry.space_group_name_H-M   'P 1'
#
loop_
_entity.id
_entity.type
_entity.pdbx_description
1 polymer ?
#
loop_
_entity_poly.entity_id
_entity_poly.type
_entity_poly.pdbx_seq_one_letter_code
_entity_poly.pdbx_strand_id
1 'polypeptide(L)'
;MEAGQLSFRNAADLYLYPNTLVAVKVNGEQVREWLECSAGQFNQIDPNKAEKQPLLNWDGFRTYNFDVIDGVNYQIDVTQPARYDGDCKLINPQAHRITDLTFNGKSIDPQQQFLLATNNYRAFGNKFPGTDGSQTAFASPDENRSILADYIRRVSKEQGEVKSTADNNWRLKAIPNNKAEIVFETSPSEKAAEFIQKQAQYPMKNVGQDENGFALYQIDLKP
;
A
#
# COMPACT_ATOMS: atom_id res chain seq x y z
N MET A 1 7.41 15.94 6.06
CA MET A 1 7.51 17.34 5.61
C MET A 1 6.73 18.19 6.59
N GLU A 2 7.30 19.28 7.08
CA GLU A 2 6.59 20.17 8.01
C GLU A 2 5.66 21.11 7.27
N ALA A 3 4.62 21.61 7.95
CA ALA A 3 3.71 22.59 7.38
C ALA A 3 4.46 23.89 7.06
N GLY A 4 4.21 24.50 5.91
CA GLY A 4 4.88 25.72 5.48
C GLY A 4 4.82 25.92 3.97
N GLN A 5 5.64 26.82 3.47
CA GLN A 5 5.79 27.04 2.04
C GLN A 5 6.54 25.89 1.39
N LEU A 6 5.99 25.35 0.32
CA LEU A 6 6.59 24.27 -0.46
C LEU A 6 7.28 24.85 -1.72
N SER A 7 8.49 24.37 -1.97
CA SER A 7 9.22 24.62 -3.21
C SER A 7 9.09 23.44 -4.18
N PHE A 8 9.50 23.60 -5.44
CA PHE A 8 9.59 22.48 -6.38
C PHE A 8 10.50 21.34 -5.89
N ARG A 9 11.56 21.67 -5.14
CA ARG A 9 12.45 20.68 -4.51
C ARG A 9 11.67 19.75 -3.57
N ASN A 10 10.71 20.28 -2.81
CA ASN A 10 9.90 19.48 -1.92
C ASN A 10 9.00 18.49 -2.69
N ALA A 11 8.49 18.87 -3.87
CA ALA A 11 7.79 17.93 -4.74
C ALA A 11 8.72 16.82 -5.28
N ALA A 12 9.98 17.16 -5.60
CA ALA A 12 10.99 16.18 -6.00
C ALA A 12 11.37 15.22 -4.82
N ASP A 13 11.41 15.72 -3.58
CA ASP A 13 11.63 14.90 -2.39
C ASP A 13 10.47 13.91 -2.15
N LEU A 14 9.23 14.27 -2.53
CA LEU A 14 8.07 13.39 -2.45
C LEU A 14 8.07 12.32 -3.54
N TYR A 15 8.61 12.61 -4.73
CA TYR A 15 8.66 11.69 -5.85
C TYR A 15 10.01 11.77 -6.57
N LEU A 16 10.93 10.89 -6.16
CA LEU A 16 12.34 10.94 -6.59
C LEU A 16 12.56 10.52 -8.06
N TYR A 17 11.78 9.57 -8.55
CA TYR A 17 12.01 8.97 -9.86
C TYR A 17 11.43 9.80 -11.00
N PRO A 18 12.09 9.88 -12.16
CA PRO A 18 11.59 10.59 -13.33
C PRO A 18 10.54 9.77 -14.09
N ASN A 19 9.60 9.17 -13.36
CA ASN A 19 8.51 8.40 -13.96
C ASN A 19 7.44 9.34 -14.49
N THR A 20 6.80 8.92 -15.58
CA THR A 20 5.69 9.65 -16.23
C THR A 20 4.34 9.02 -15.87
N LEU A 21 3.28 9.81 -15.96
CA LEU A 21 1.92 9.34 -15.72
C LEU A 21 1.43 8.44 -16.87
N VAL A 22 0.90 7.30 -16.52
CA VAL A 22 0.24 6.36 -17.43
C VAL A 22 -1.12 5.95 -16.87
N ALA A 23 -2.11 5.77 -17.73
CA ALA A 23 -3.37 5.15 -17.36
C ALA A 23 -3.54 3.83 -18.13
N VAL A 24 -3.92 2.78 -17.42
CA VAL A 24 -4.17 1.44 -17.96
C VAL A 24 -5.62 1.04 -17.77
N LYS A 25 -6.17 0.29 -18.72
CA LYS A 25 -7.50 -0.32 -18.60
C LYS A 25 -7.38 -1.62 -17.82
N VAL A 26 -8.16 -1.77 -16.76
CA VAL A 26 -8.24 -2.98 -15.95
C VAL A 26 -9.70 -3.29 -15.62
N ASN A 27 -10.05 -4.55 -15.43
CA ASN A 27 -11.36 -4.90 -14.89
C ASN A 27 -11.29 -5.13 -13.37
N GLY A 28 -12.45 -5.33 -12.72
CA GLY A 28 -12.51 -5.50 -11.27
C GLY A 28 -11.76 -6.74 -10.77
N GLU A 29 -11.69 -7.81 -11.57
CA GLU A 29 -10.88 -8.98 -11.25
C GLU A 29 -9.38 -8.63 -11.26
N GLN A 30 -8.91 -7.89 -12.26
CA GLN A 30 -7.53 -7.45 -12.34
C GLN A 30 -7.15 -6.49 -11.20
N VAL A 31 -8.08 -5.63 -10.75
CA VAL A 31 -7.89 -4.82 -9.54
C VAL A 31 -7.68 -5.71 -8.31
N ARG A 32 -8.50 -6.74 -8.14
CA ARG A 32 -8.34 -7.72 -7.05
C ARG A 32 -6.99 -8.41 -7.11
N GLU A 33 -6.64 -8.97 -8.26
CA GLU A 33 -5.39 -9.72 -8.42
C GLU A 33 -4.14 -8.84 -8.24
N TRP A 34 -4.22 -7.56 -8.61
CA TRP A 34 -3.16 -6.60 -8.33
C TRP A 34 -2.95 -6.42 -6.82
N LEU A 35 -4.04 -6.23 -6.08
CA LEU A 35 -4.00 -6.09 -4.63
C LEU A 35 -3.57 -7.40 -3.93
N GLU A 36 -3.97 -8.57 -4.46
CA GLU A 36 -3.52 -9.87 -3.95
C GLU A 36 -2.01 -10.05 -4.10
N CYS A 37 -1.43 -9.60 -5.23
CA CYS A 37 0.02 -9.59 -5.38
C CYS A 37 0.69 -8.64 -4.37
N SER A 38 0.19 -7.40 -4.24
CA SER A 38 0.67 -6.43 -3.25
C SER A 38 0.61 -6.98 -1.82
N ALA A 39 -0.43 -7.76 -1.48
CA ALA A 39 -0.58 -8.38 -0.16
C ALA A 39 0.53 -9.40 0.17
N GLY A 40 1.37 -9.79 -0.80
CA GLY A 40 2.61 -10.54 -0.58
C GLY A 40 3.64 -9.83 0.31
N GLN A 41 3.48 -8.50 0.54
CA GLN A 41 4.24 -7.72 1.52
C GLN A 41 4.13 -8.28 2.94
N PHE A 42 3.06 -8.96 3.27
CA PHE A 42 2.81 -9.46 4.62
C PHE A 42 3.08 -10.97 4.72
N ASN A 43 3.67 -11.38 5.83
CA ASN A 43 3.75 -12.79 6.20
C ASN A 43 2.38 -13.35 6.57
N GLN A 44 2.23 -14.66 6.49
CA GLN A 44 1.06 -15.33 7.05
C GLN A 44 1.16 -15.36 8.56
N ILE A 45 0.10 -14.96 9.26
CA ILE A 45 -0.02 -15.01 10.71
C ILE A 45 -0.87 -16.21 11.11
N ASP A 46 -0.34 -17.09 11.96
CA ASP A 46 -1.11 -18.15 12.61
C ASP A 46 -1.65 -17.64 13.95
N PRO A 47 -2.95 -17.34 14.06
CA PRO A 47 -3.54 -16.76 15.26
C PRO A 47 -3.54 -17.70 16.46
N ASN A 48 -3.27 -19.00 16.27
CA ASN A 48 -3.27 -20.00 17.35
C ASN A 48 -1.91 -20.14 18.03
N LYS A 49 -0.84 -19.65 17.42
CA LYS A 49 0.51 -19.70 17.94
C LYS A 49 0.83 -18.45 18.76
N ALA A 50 1.13 -18.64 20.05
CA ALA A 50 1.42 -17.57 21.00
C ALA A 50 2.91 -17.15 20.97
N GLU A 51 3.52 -17.08 19.79
CA GLU A 51 4.92 -16.68 19.57
C GLU A 51 5.00 -15.40 18.78
N LYS A 52 6.17 -14.77 18.76
CA LYS A 52 6.43 -13.61 17.90
C LYS A 52 6.37 -14.02 16.44
N GLN A 53 5.56 -13.29 15.67
CA GLN A 53 5.39 -13.50 14.24
C GLN A 53 5.62 -12.17 13.52
N PRO A 54 6.67 -12.09 12.65
CA PRO A 54 6.94 -10.88 11.89
C PRO A 54 5.83 -10.65 10.87
N LEU A 55 5.29 -9.44 10.86
CA LEU A 55 4.23 -9.04 9.93
C LEU A 55 4.75 -8.82 8.52
N LEU A 56 5.95 -8.24 8.39
CA LEU A 56 6.49 -7.82 7.09
C LEU A 56 7.37 -8.92 6.49
N ASN A 57 7.16 -9.19 5.21
CA ASN A 57 7.90 -10.18 4.43
C ASN A 57 9.10 -9.52 3.73
N TRP A 58 10.14 -9.16 4.49
CA TRP A 58 11.32 -8.47 3.97
C TRP A 58 12.12 -9.30 2.96
N ASP A 59 12.23 -10.60 3.18
CA ASP A 59 13.07 -11.49 2.37
C ASP A 59 12.36 -11.92 1.08
N GLY A 60 11.04 -12.12 1.14
CA GLY A 60 10.24 -12.67 0.05
C GLY A 60 9.54 -11.63 -0.82
N PHE A 61 9.50 -10.36 -0.41
CA PHE A 61 8.78 -9.32 -1.15
C PHE A 61 9.54 -8.00 -1.18
N ARG A 62 9.67 -7.41 -2.36
CA ARG A 62 10.27 -6.07 -2.52
C ARG A 62 9.29 -5.00 -2.14
N THR A 63 9.49 -4.34 -1.00
CA THR A 63 8.57 -3.37 -0.40
C THR A 63 8.12 -2.24 -1.34
N TYR A 64 8.97 -1.81 -2.28
CA TYR A 64 8.58 -0.83 -3.29
C TYR A 64 7.52 -1.34 -4.30
N ASN A 65 7.18 -2.62 -4.26
CA ASN A 65 6.08 -3.22 -5.01
C ASN A 65 4.77 -3.31 -4.19
N PHE A 66 4.75 -2.81 -2.96
CA PHE A 66 3.52 -2.71 -2.19
C PHE A 66 2.71 -1.53 -2.73
N ASP A 67 1.79 -1.84 -3.62
CA ASP A 67 0.87 -0.86 -4.20
C ASP A 67 -0.43 -0.83 -3.41
N VAL A 68 -0.98 0.36 -3.24
CA VAL A 68 -2.37 0.59 -2.82
C VAL A 68 -3.12 1.23 -3.98
N ILE A 69 -4.41 1.00 -4.07
CA ILE A 69 -5.25 1.54 -5.15
C ILE A 69 -6.32 2.43 -4.51
N ASP A 70 -6.21 3.73 -4.74
CA ASP A 70 -7.23 4.70 -4.34
C ASP A 70 -8.51 4.52 -5.16
N GLY A 71 -9.65 4.90 -4.58
CA GLY A 71 -10.95 4.75 -5.20
C GLY A 71 -11.65 3.42 -4.89
N VAL A 72 -10.95 2.43 -4.35
CA VAL A 72 -11.54 1.19 -3.81
C VAL A 72 -11.28 1.10 -2.31
N ASN A 73 -12.13 0.36 -1.59
CA ASN A 73 -11.89 0.04 -0.18
C ASN A 73 -11.75 -1.48 -0.02
N TYR A 74 -10.85 -1.92 0.86
CA TYR A 74 -10.60 -3.35 1.07
C TYR A 74 -9.93 -3.64 2.42
N GLN A 75 -9.91 -4.92 2.78
CA GLN A 75 -9.15 -5.42 3.91
C GLN A 75 -8.17 -6.50 3.44
N ILE A 76 -7.03 -6.61 4.14
CA ILE A 76 -6.02 -7.64 3.90
C ILE A 76 -6.07 -8.65 5.06
N ASP A 77 -6.49 -9.88 4.78
CA ASP A 77 -6.52 -10.99 5.74
C ASP A 77 -5.17 -11.70 5.77
N VAL A 78 -4.32 -11.31 6.69
CA VAL A 78 -2.98 -11.89 6.85
C VAL A 78 -2.98 -13.29 7.47
N THR A 79 -4.13 -13.81 7.90
CA THR A 79 -4.23 -15.22 8.35
C THR A 79 -4.24 -16.20 7.18
N GLN A 80 -4.55 -15.72 5.96
CA GLN A 80 -4.55 -16.52 4.76
C GLN A 80 -3.13 -16.62 4.16
N PRO A 81 -2.77 -17.73 3.50
CA PRO A 81 -1.53 -17.82 2.75
C PRO A 81 -1.51 -16.78 1.62
N ALA A 82 -0.31 -16.36 1.21
CA ALA A 82 -0.16 -15.48 0.04
C ALA A 82 -0.62 -16.22 -1.22
N ARG A 83 -1.42 -15.53 -2.06
CA ARG A 83 -1.85 -16.04 -3.35
C ARG A 83 -0.71 -16.05 -4.38
N TYR A 84 0.14 -15.04 -4.30
CA TYR A 84 1.27 -14.80 -5.19
C TYR A 84 2.60 -14.82 -4.43
N ASP A 85 3.68 -15.20 -5.11
CA ASP A 85 5.02 -15.00 -4.61
C ASP A 85 5.50 -13.54 -4.76
N GLY A 86 6.74 -13.25 -4.35
CA GLY A 86 7.33 -11.90 -4.43
C GLY A 86 7.50 -11.36 -5.85
N ASP A 87 7.40 -12.21 -6.87
CA ASP A 87 7.44 -11.84 -8.29
C ASP A 87 6.06 -11.82 -8.96
N CYS A 88 4.99 -11.87 -8.16
CA CYS A 88 3.60 -11.96 -8.61
C CYS A 88 3.28 -13.18 -9.49
N LYS A 89 3.99 -14.28 -9.27
CA LYS A 89 3.63 -15.58 -9.85
C LYS A 89 2.60 -16.26 -8.94
N LEU A 90 1.53 -16.76 -9.53
CA LEU A 90 0.47 -17.47 -8.81
C LEU A 90 1.01 -18.77 -8.18
N ILE A 91 0.96 -18.86 -6.85
CA ILE A 91 1.44 -20.04 -6.10
C ILE A 91 0.31 -20.77 -5.36
N ASN A 92 -0.71 -20.03 -4.91
CA ASN A 92 -1.85 -20.59 -4.17
C ASN A 92 -3.18 -20.13 -4.80
N PRO A 93 -3.69 -20.79 -5.85
CA PRO A 93 -4.89 -20.34 -6.59
C PRO A 93 -6.17 -20.22 -5.75
N GLN A 94 -6.26 -20.95 -4.65
CA GLN A 94 -7.42 -20.94 -3.76
C GLN A 94 -7.29 -19.96 -2.59
N ALA A 95 -6.12 -19.35 -2.41
CA ALA A 95 -5.90 -18.39 -1.35
C ALA A 95 -6.37 -16.99 -1.78
N HIS A 96 -7.02 -16.29 -0.84
CA HIS A 96 -7.45 -14.90 -1.02
C HIS A 96 -7.23 -14.12 0.26
N ARG A 97 -6.39 -13.08 0.19
CA ARG A 97 -6.15 -12.12 1.28
C ARG A 97 -7.02 -10.89 1.18
N ILE A 98 -7.40 -10.51 -0.05
CA ILE A 98 -8.20 -9.30 -0.28
C ILE A 98 -9.65 -9.60 -0.04
N THR A 99 -10.19 -9.03 1.04
CA THR A 99 -11.59 -9.17 1.46
C THR A 99 -12.29 -7.81 1.46
N ASP A 100 -13.62 -7.84 1.40
CA ASP A 100 -14.48 -6.65 1.42
C ASP A 100 -14.09 -5.59 0.36
N LEU A 101 -13.61 -6.06 -0.80
CA LEU A 101 -13.23 -5.17 -1.89
C LEU A 101 -14.46 -4.51 -2.49
N THR A 102 -14.54 -3.18 -2.33
CA THR A 102 -15.69 -2.39 -2.77
C THR A 102 -15.26 -1.19 -3.61
N PHE A 103 -16.13 -0.79 -4.53
CA PHE A 103 -16.06 0.46 -5.28
C PHE A 103 -17.37 1.22 -5.10
N ASN A 104 -17.31 2.51 -4.70
CA ASN A 104 -18.48 3.34 -4.38
C ASN A 104 -19.45 2.65 -3.39
N GLY A 105 -18.91 1.98 -2.37
CA GLY A 105 -19.67 1.31 -1.31
C GLY A 105 -20.37 0.01 -1.73
N LYS A 106 -20.14 -0.52 -2.92
CA LYS A 106 -20.67 -1.80 -3.41
C LYS A 106 -19.53 -2.77 -3.69
N SER A 107 -19.78 -4.07 -3.52
CA SER A 107 -18.80 -5.09 -3.92
C SER A 107 -18.37 -4.84 -5.37
N ILE A 108 -17.05 -4.91 -5.62
CA ILE A 108 -16.54 -4.69 -6.97
C ILE A 108 -17.07 -5.76 -7.92
N ASP A 109 -17.59 -5.34 -9.06
CA ASP A 109 -17.94 -6.26 -10.13
C ASP A 109 -16.67 -6.70 -10.87
N PRO A 110 -16.36 -8.01 -10.94
CA PRO A 110 -15.17 -8.52 -11.62
C PRO A 110 -15.05 -8.09 -13.08
N GLN A 111 -16.18 -7.84 -13.75
CA GLN A 111 -16.21 -7.48 -15.17
C GLN A 111 -16.26 -5.96 -15.41
N GLN A 112 -16.51 -5.16 -14.38
CA GLN A 112 -16.53 -3.69 -14.51
C GLN A 112 -15.16 -3.18 -14.96
N GLN A 113 -15.17 -2.32 -15.99
CA GLN A 113 -13.94 -1.69 -16.49
C GLN A 113 -13.58 -0.44 -15.68
N PHE A 114 -12.30 -0.30 -15.41
CA PHE A 114 -11.70 0.83 -14.72
C PHE A 114 -10.57 1.42 -15.55
N LEU A 115 -10.35 2.70 -15.37
CA LEU A 115 -9.14 3.38 -15.80
C LEU A 115 -8.28 3.64 -14.57
N LEU A 116 -7.17 2.93 -14.47
CA LEU A 116 -6.26 3.01 -13.33
C LEU A 116 -5.06 3.87 -13.69
N ALA A 117 -4.89 4.99 -12.97
CA ALA A 117 -3.74 5.87 -13.12
C ALA A 117 -2.54 5.30 -12.33
N THR A 118 -1.39 5.23 -12.98
CA THR A 118 -0.15 4.73 -12.40
C THR A 118 1.05 5.39 -13.08
N ASN A 119 2.25 4.89 -12.89
CA ASN A 119 3.44 5.38 -13.56
C ASN A 119 3.93 4.41 -14.67
N ASN A 120 4.81 4.91 -15.54
CA ASN A 120 5.36 4.11 -16.65
C ASN A 120 6.15 2.89 -16.18
N TYR A 121 6.87 2.97 -15.05
CA TYR A 121 7.59 1.83 -14.47
C TYR A 121 6.61 0.69 -14.13
N ARG A 122 5.45 1.03 -13.58
CA ARG A 122 4.42 0.06 -13.23
C ARG A 122 3.66 -0.43 -14.46
N ALA A 123 3.22 0.48 -15.31
CA ALA A 123 2.39 0.16 -16.50
C ALA A 123 3.08 -0.73 -17.54
N PHE A 124 4.41 -0.70 -17.61
CA PHE A 124 5.20 -1.47 -18.57
C PHE A 124 6.10 -2.54 -17.93
N GLY A 125 5.95 -2.76 -16.62
CA GLY A 125 6.80 -3.67 -15.85
C GLY A 125 6.40 -5.14 -15.96
N ASN A 126 5.25 -5.45 -16.54
CA ASN A 126 4.70 -6.82 -16.68
C ASN A 126 4.66 -7.62 -15.37
N LYS A 127 4.55 -6.93 -14.24
CA LYS A 127 4.49 -7.57 -12.92
C LYS A 127 3.05 -7.79 -12.45
N PHE A 128 2.20 -6.79 -12.66
CA PHE A 128 0.80 -6.83 -12.24
C PHE A 128 -0.14 -7.03 -13.43
N PRO A 129 -1.39 -7.49 -13.20
CA PRO A 129 -2.38 -7.61 -14.26
C PRO A 129 -2.56 -6.31 -15.05
N GLY A 130 -2.53 -6.39 -16.38
CA GLY A 130 -2.68 -5.23 -17.26
C GLY A 130 -1.46 -4.31 -17.39
N THR A 131 -0.28 -4.73 -16.88
CA THR A 131 0.95 -3.92 -16.91
C THR A 131 2.00 -4.38 -17.90
N ASP A 132 1.60 -5.10 -18.93
CA ASP A 132 2.45 -5.50 -20.08
C ASP A 132 2.50 -4.45 -21.20
N GLY A 133 1.87 -3.29 -20.99
CA GLY A 133 1.74 -2.22 -21.94
C GLY A 133 0.55 -2.35 -22.91
N SER A 134 -0.03 -3.55 -23.08
CA SER A 134 -1.15 -3.79 -24.04
C SER A 134 -2.44 -3.07 -23.64
N GLN A 135 -2.63 -2.79 -22.38
CA GLN A 135 -3.82 -2.14 -21.84
C GLN A 135 -3.66 -0.63 -21.62
N THR A 136 -2.60 -0.03 -22.16
CA THR A 136 -2.36 1.42 -22.03
C THR A 136 -3.47 2.21 -22.73
N ALA A 137 -4.18 3.02 -21.94
CA ALA A 137 -5.21 3.93 -22.45
C ALA A 137 -4.66 5.32 -22.71
N PHE A 138 -3.68 5.74 -21.92
CA PHE A 138 -3.06 7.06 -21.99
C PHE A 138 -1.64 7.00 -21.43
N ALA A 139 -0.71 7.69 -22.06
CA ALA A 139 0.64 7.92 -21.56
C ALA A 139 0.99 9.40 -21.70
N SER A 140 1.28 10.06 -20.58
CA SER A 140 1.71 11.45 -20.55
C SER A 140 3.23 11.54 -20.77
N PRO A 141 3.73 12.57 -21.46
CA PRO A 141 5.15 12.91 -21.44
C PRO A 141 5.58 13.54 -20.11
N ASP A 142 4.62 14.00 -19.29
CA ASP A 142 4.91 14.75 -18.07
C ASP A 142 5.38 13.82 -16.95
N GLU A 143 6.41 14.24 -16.23
CA GLU A 143 6.87 13.54 -15.04
C GLU A 143 5.88 13.70 -13.88
N ASN A 144 5.67 12.63 -13.11
CA ASN A 144 4.76 12.62 -11.96
C ASN A 144 5.08 13.70 -10.93
N ARG A 145 6.38 14.01 -10.71
CA ARG A 145 6.78 15.12 -9.81
C ARG A 145 6.34 16.49 -10.32
N SER A 146 6.31 16.72 -11.64
CA SER A 146 5.82 17.96 -12.24
C SER A 146 4.30 18.06 -12.06
N ILE A 147 3.58 16.98 -12.34
CA ILE A 147 2.12 16.89 -12.13
C ILE A 147 1.78 17.13 -10.65
N LEU A 148 2.54 16.52 -9.72
CA LEU A 148 2.36 16.74 -8.29
C LEU A 148 2.60 18.21 -7.89
N ALA A 149 3.67 18.84 -8.41
CA ALA A 149 3.97 20.24 -8.15
C ALA A 149 2.86 21.17 -8.68
N ASP A 150 2.33 20.88 -9.87
CA ASP A 150 1.22 21.63 -10.45
C ASP A 150 -0.09 21.45 -9.68
N TYR A 151 -0.37 20.23 -9.20
CA TYR A 151 -1.49 19.96 -8.33
C TYR A 151 -1.39 20.78 -7.03
N ILE A 152 -0.25 20.74 -6.34
CA ILE A 152 -0.01 21.48 -5.10
C ILE A 152 -0.21 22.98 -5.34
N ARG A 153 0.36 23.51 -6.44
CA ARG A 153 0.25 24.94 -6.82
C ARG A 153 -1.18 25.35 -7.09
N ARG A 154 -1.93 24.53 -7.84
CA ARG A 154 -3.33 24.77 -8.17
C ARG A 154 -4.21 24.77 -6.91
N VAL A 155 -4.13 23.71 -6.09
CA VAL A 155 -4.95 23.58 -4.87
C VAL A 155 -4.61 24.67 -3.87
N SER A 156 -3.32 25.01 -3.68
CA SER A 156 -2.93 26.14 -2.82
C SER A 156 -3.51 27.48 -3.29
N LYS A 157 -3.59 27.70 -4.61
CA LYS A 157 -4.20 28.92 -5.15
C LYS A 157 -5.71 28.95 -4.95
N GLU A 158 -6.38 27.81 -5.08
CA GLU A 158 -7.85 27.69 -4.97
C GLU A 158 -8.34 27.68 -3.52
N GLN A 159 -7.60 27.06 -2.61
CA GLN A 159 -8.04 26.74 -1.23
C GLN A 159 -7.15 27.39 -0.15
N GLY A 160 -6.07 28.07 -0.53
CA GLY A 160 -5.12 28.69 0.39
C GLY A 160 -4.03 27.73 0.87
N GLU A 161 -4.32 26.47 0.98
CA GLU A 161 -3.37 25.43 1.42
C GLU A 161 -3.69 24.07 0.79
N VAL A 162 -2.71 23.16 0.78
CA VAL A 162 -2.90 21.74 0.50
C VAL A 162 -2.83 20.96 1.80
N LYS A 163 -3.90 20.24 2.12
CA LYS A 163 -3.92 19.30 3.25
C LYS A 163 -3.64 17.90 2.76
N SER A 164 -2.63 17.26 3.34
CA SER A 164 -2.43 15.83 3.14
C SER A 164 -3.34 15.08 4.09
N THR A 165 -4.25 14.29 3.55
CA THR A 165 -5.15 13.43 4.32
C THR A 165 -5.03 12.01 3.80
N ALA A 166 -4.90 11.03 4.71
CA ALA A 166 -5.07 9.63 4.36
C ALA A 166 -6.56 9.35 4.19
N ASP A 167 -6.94 8.66 3.13
CA ASP A 167 -8.33 8.26 2.89
C ASP A 167 -8.73 7.00 3.65
N ASN A 168 -7.73 6.29 4.23
CA ASN A 168 -7.91 5.07 5.02
C ASN A 168 -8.72 4.00 4.27
N ASN A 169 -8.50 3.90 2.98
CA ASN A 169 -9.25 3.03 2.08
C ASN A 169 -8.87 1.54 2.20
N TRP A 170 -7.83 1.22 2.95
CA TRP A 170 -7.46 -0.16 3.24
C TRP A 170 -7.02 -0.34 4.69
N ARG A 171 -7.10 -1.58 5.17
CA ARG A 171 -6.63 -1.98 6.50
C ARG A 171 -6.33 -3.47 6.56
N LEU A 172 -5.56 -3.88 7.56
CA LEU A 172 -5.46 -5.28 7.94
C LEU A 172 -6.79 -5.73 8.55
N LYS A 173 -7.23 -6.93 8.22
CA LYS A 173 -8.43 -7.50 8.79
C LYS A 173 -8.21 -7.86 10.24
N ALA A 174 -9.20 -7.57 11.08
CA ALA A 174 -9.16 -7.95 12.48
C ALA A 174 -9.10 -9.48 12.65
N ILE A 175 -8.32 -9.92 13.62
CA ILE A 175 -8.11 -11.35 13.94
C ILE A 175 -8.76 -11.65 15.29
N PRO A 176 -9.99 -12.19 15.31
CA PRO A 176 -10.65 -12.59 16.56
C PRO A 176 -9.85 -13.71 17.26
N ASN A 177 -9.78 -13.64 18.60
CA ASN A 177 -9.10 -14.65 19.44
C ASN A 177 -7.60 -14.83 19.11
N ASN A 178 -6.96 -13.78 18.55
CA ASN A 178 -5.54 -13.80 18.24
C ASN A 178 -4.70 -14.03 19.49
N LYS A 179 -3.81 -15.05 19.45
CA LYS A 179 -2.81 -15.35 20.46
C LYS A 179 -1.41 -14.90 20.04
N ALA A 180 -1.19 -14.65 18.74
CA ALA A 180 0.11 -14.31 18.20
C ALA A 180 0.59 -12.94 18.71
N GLU A 181 1.88 -12.85 18.98
CA GLU A 181 2.58 -11.57 19.14
C GLU A 181 3.01 -11.07 17.75
N ILE A 182 2.15 -10.31 17.10
CA ILE A 182 2.43 -9.79 15.75
C ILE A 182 3.36 -8.58 15.88
N VAL A 183 4.52 -8.63 15.23
CA VAL A 183 5.54 -7.58 15.32
C VAL A 183 5.98 -7.09 13.95
N PHE A 184 6.44 -5.85 13.89
CA PHE A 184 7.07 -5.28 12.69
C PHE A 184 8.20 -4.32 13.08
N GLU A 185 9.15 -4.16 12.18
CA GLU A 185 10.31 -3.30 12.32
C GLU A 185 10.04 -1.94 11.67
N THR A 186 10.53 -0.88 12.30
CA THR A 186 10.50 0.48 11.74
C THR A 186 11.69 1.31 12.20
N SER A 187 11.78 2.56 11.71
CA SER A 187 12.83 3.49 12.13
C SER A 187 12.85 3.67 13.65
N PRO A 188 14.01 3.64 14.29
CA PRO A 188 14.15 3.91 15.73
C PRO A 188 14.06 5.39 16.07
N SER A 189 13.71 6.26 15.11
CA SER A 189 13.68 7.71 15.32
C SER A 189 12.50 8.15 16.18
N GLU A 190 12.70 9.25 16.91
CA GLU A 190 11.63 9.89 17.70
C GLU A 190 10.44 10.30 16.83
N LYS A 191 10.68 10.73 15.57
CA LYS A 191 9.62 11.08 14.63
C LYS A 191 8.75 9.88 14.26
N ALA A 192 9.33 8.70 14.11
CA ALA A 192 8.56 7.47 13.85
C ALA A 192 7.70 7.09 15.07
N ALA A 193 8.27 7.18 16.27
CA ALA A 193 7.54 6.93 17.52
C ALA A 193 6.38 7.91 17.72
N GLU A 194 6.61 9.20 17.46
CA GLU A 194 5.57 10.24 17.53
C GLU A 194 4.45 10.01 16.51
N PHE A 195 4.79 9.63 15.28
CA PHE A 195 3.81 9.31 14.24
C PHE A 195 2.94 8.11 14.66
N ILE A 196 3.56 7.03 15.15
CA ILE A 196 2.84 5.85 15.64
C ILE A 196 1.89 6.24 16.77
N GLN A 197 2.36 7.01 17.74
CA GLN A 197 1.56 7.42 18.88
C GLN A 197 0.33 8.25 18.49
N LYS A 198 0.46 9.13 17.47
CA LYS A 198 -0.58 10.10 17.10
C LYS A 198 -1.51 9.64 15.97
N GLN A 199 -1.03 8.78 15.07
CA GLN A 199 -1.70 8.51 13.80
C GLN A 199 -1.88 7.03 13.48
N ALA A 200 -1.37 6.09 14.29
CA ALA A 200 -1.56 4.68 14.03
C ALA A 200 -3.03 4.30 14.12
N GLN A 201 -3.50 3.52 13.15
CA GLN A 201 -4.87 3.02 13.09
C GLN A 201 -5.12 1.85 14.06
N TYR A 202 -4.06 1.23 14.55
CA TYR A 202 -4.09 0.08 15.44
C TYR A 202 -3.35 0.40 16.74
N PRO A 203 -3.75 -0.21 17.86
CA PRO A 203 -2.93 -0.17 19.07
C PRO A 203 -1.55 -0.76 18.79
N MET A 204 -0.52 0.00 19.07
CA MET A 204 0.87 -0.42 18.88
C MET A 204 1.68 -0.16 20.12
N LYS A 205 2.59 -1.09 20.44
CA LYS A 205 3.49 -1.00 21.58
C LYS A 205 4.92 -1.24 21.14
N ASN A 206 5.82 -0.33 21.48
CA ASN A 206 7.26 -0.57 21.32
C ASN A 206 7.68 -1.70 22.26
N VAL A 207 8.32 -2.74 21.73
CA VAL A 207 8.77 -3.92 22.45
C VAL A 207 10.30 -4.08 22.42
N GLY A 208 11.02 -3.03 22.00
CA GLY A 208 12.48 -2.98 21.97
C GLY A 208 13.04 -2.70 20.58
N GLN A 209 14.17 -3.28 20.29
CA GLN A 209 14.85 -3.21 19.00
C GLN A 209 15.18 -4.63 18.51
N ASP A 210 15.28 -4.77 17.20
CA ASP A 210 15.81 -5.97 16.58
C ASP A 210 17.35 -5.99 16.60
N GLU A 211 17.94 -7.05 16.07
CA GLU A 211 19.41 -7.23 15.97
C GLU A 211 20.10 -6.21 15.06
N ASN A 212 19.36 -5.57 14.17
CA ASN A 212 19.83 -4.55 13.24
C ASN A 212 19.65 -3.12 13.78
N GLY A 213 19.08 -2.98 15.00
CA GLY A 213 18.85 -1.68 15.64
C GLY A 213 17.57 -0.97 15.19
N PHE A 214 16.69 -1.62 14.43
CA PHE A 214 15.37 -1.08 14.13
C PHE A 214 14.45 -1.19 15.35
N ALA A 215 13.57 -0.20 15.54
CA ALA A 215 12.55 -0.28 16.56
C ALA A 215 11.54 -1.37 16.23
N LEU A 216 11.29 -2.26 17.18
CA LEU A 216 10.33 -3.35 17.06
C LEU A 216 9.02 -2.97 17.75
N TYR A 217 7.93 -2.99 16.99
CA TYR A 217 6.59 -2.70 17.50
C TYR A 217 5.70 -3.93 17.42
N GLN A 218 5.00 -4.20 18.51
CA GLN A 218 3.87 -5.13 18.51
C GLN A 218 2.62 -4.38 18.08
N ILE A 219 1.86 -4.97 17.13
CA ILE A 219 0.58 -4.46 16.64
C ILE A 219 -0.56 -5.34 17.14
N ASP A 220 -1.64 -4.73 17.64
CA ASP A 220 -2.84 -5.46 18.04
C ASP A 220 -3.89 -5.39 16.91
N LEU A 221 -4.18 -6.56 16.33
CA LEU A 221 -5.19 -6.75 15.29
C LEU A 221 -6.49 -7.35 15.82
N LYS A 222 -6.72 -7.35 17.13
CA LYS A 222 -8.02 -7.76 17.69
C LYS A 222 -9.13 -6.77 17.29
N PRO A 223 -10.41 -7.25 17.22
CA PRO A 223 -11.56 -6.40 16.92
C PRO A 223 -11.75 -5.26 17.90
#